data_3addaf5cc66d760ce22f2d3a2c025c67
#
_entry.id   3addaf5cc66d760ce22f2d3a2c025c67
#
_cell.length_a   1.000
_cell.length_b   1.000
_cell.length_c   1.000
_cell.angle_alpha   90.00
_cell.angle_beta   90.00
_cell.angle_gamma   90.00
#
_symmetry.space_group_name_H-M   'P 1'
#
loop_
_entity.id
_entity.type
_entity.pdbx_description
1 polymer ?
#
loop_
_entity_poly.entity_id
_entity_poly.type
_entity_poly.pdbx_seq_one_letter_code
_entity_poly.pdbx_strand_id
1 'polypeptide(L)'
;MIYISKKRLSKEVLDKIFRLFLEVISWSSNSGEFLDLANEIFSPSEKIMMAKRITIIYLLVKGIDQIVIADVLKVSTATVAKFALLNCQKENKLVELMKSMIKKEKVLNFFDDLRISGIYDSTQRLTPSFFPHFLQTM
;
A
#
# COMPACT_ATOMS: atom_id res chain seq x y z
N MET A 1 -12.16 -2.79 10.06
CA MET A 1 -11.46 -3.96 10.65
C MET A 1 -11.71 -5.17 9.76
N ILE A 2 -10.67 -5.84 9.33
CA ILE A 2 -10.82 -7.08 8.56
C ILE A 2 -10.99 -8.22 9.56
N TYR A 3 -12.15 -8.86 9.52
CA TYR A 3 -12.41 -10.04 10.35
C TYR A 3 -11.91 -11.29 9.62
N ILE A 4 -10.89 -11.91 10.18
CA ILE A 4 -10.53 -13.27 9.80
C ILE A 4 -11.45 -14.21 10.56
N SER A 5 -12.12 -15.10 9.85
CA SER A 5 -13.01 -16.11 10.44
C SER A 5 -12.29 -16.87 11.57
N LYS A 6 -12.98 -17.11 12.67
CA LYS A 6 -12.48 -17.97 13.77
C LYS A 6 -12.28 -19.43 13.34
N LYS A 7 -12.95 -19.85 12.26
CA LYS A 7 -12.73 -21.17 11.65
C LYS A 7 -11.45 -21.14 10.84
N ARG A 8 -10.46 -21.90 11.29
CA ARG A 8 -9.16 -21.99 10.62
C ARG A 8 -9.22 -23.02 9.49
N LEU A 9 -8.69 -22.64 8.33
CA LEU A 9 -8.47 -23.57 7.23
C LEU A 9 -7.21 -24.41 7.52
N SER A 10 -7.21 -25.66 6.99
CA SER A 10 -5.99 -26.45 7.00
C SER A 10 -4.89 -25.75 6.17
N LYS A 11 -3.64 -26.01 6.49
CA LYS A 11 -2.50 -25.43 5.75
C LYS A 11 -2.55 -25.76 4.26
N GLU A 12 -2.89 -26.99 3.91
CA GLU A 12 -3.01 -27.44 2.52
C GLU A 12 -4.08 -26.67 1.73
N VAL A 13 -5.23 -26.45 2.34
CA VAL A 13 -6.31 -25.66 1.72
C VAL A 13 -5.89 -24.21 1.56
N LEU A 14 -5.25 -23.64 2.59
CA LEU A 14 -4.77 -22.28 2.55
C LEU A 14 -3.73 -22.06 1.44
N ASP A 15 -2.78 -22.97 1.29
CA ASP A 15 -1.78 -22.91 0.23
C ASP A 15 -2.41 -22.97 -1.17
N LYS A 16 -3.45 -23.81 -1.35
CA LYS A 16 -4.20 -23.88 -2.63
C LYS A 16 -4.93 -22.57 -2.94
N ILE A 17 -5.56 -21.96 -1.93
CA ILE A 17 -6.26 -20.68 -2.09
C ILE A 17 -5.28 -19.56 -2.45
N PHE A 18 -4.13 -19.51 -1.79
CA PHE A 18 -3.09 -18.51 -2.12
C PHE A 18 -2.53 -18.70 -3.53
N ARG A 19 -2.33 -19.94 -3.98
CA ARG A 19 -1.89 -20.19 -5.37
C ARG A 19 -2.92 -19.67 -6.36
N LEU A 20 -4.20 -19.95 -6.15
CA LEU A 20 -5.28 -19.45 -7.01
C LEU A 20 -5.29 -17.92 -7.04
N PHE A 21 -5.19 -17.28 -5.88
CA PHE A 21 -5.14 -15.82 -5.78
C PHE A 21 -3.96 -15.23 -6.57
N LEU A 22 -2.77 -15.79 -6.40
CA LEU A 22 -1.58 -15.33 -7.12
C LEU A 22 -1.69 -15.57 -8.63
N GLU A 23 -2.28 -16.69 -9.04
CA GLU A 23 -2.50 -17.01 -10.43
C GLU A 23 -3.44 -16.01 -11.10
N VAL A 24 -4.58 -15.73 -10.48
CA VAL A 24 -5.55 -14.72 -10.97
C VAL A 24 -4.90 -13.36 -11.13
N ILE A 25 -4.13 -12.91 -10.14
CA ILE A 25 -3.44 -11.61 -10.20
C ILE A 25 -2.35 -11.59 -11.28
N SER A 26 -1.62 -12.69 -11.46
CA SER A 26 -0.56 -12.78 -12.46
C SER A 26 -1.08 -12.83 -13.91
N TRP A 27 -2.37 -13.10 -14.10
CA TRP A 27 -3.01 -13.07 -15.42
C TRP A 27 -3.19 -11.65 -15.95
N SER A 28 -3.15 -10.64 -15.11
CA SER A 28 -3.24 -9.25 -15.57
C SER A 28 -1.99 -8.87 -16.37
N SER A 29 -2.19 -8.45 -17.62
CA SER A 29 -1.11 -8.11 -18.55
C SER A 29 -0.62 -6.67 -18.37
N ASN A 30 -1.46 -5.81 -17.79
CA ASN A 30 -1.17 -4.40 -17.62
C ASN A 30 -1.87 -3.84 -16.38
N SER A 31 -1.52 -2.61 -16.03
CA SER A 31 -2.06 -1.94 -14.84
C SER A 31 -3.58 -1.70 -14.89
N GLY A 32 -4.15 -1.53 -16.08
CA GLY A 32 -5.60 -1.36 -16.25
C GLY A 32 -6.37 -2.62 -15.90
N GLU A 33 -5.97 -3.76 -16.46
CA GLU A 33 -6.57 -5.05 -16.13
C GLU A 33 -6.41 -5.42 -14.65
N PHE A 34 -5.23 -5.14 -14.09
CA PHE A 34 -5.01 -5.33 -12.66
C PHE A 34 -5.96 -4.47 -11.82
N LEU A 35 -6.18 -3.22 -12.22
CA LEU A 35 -7.10 -2.31 -11.54
C LEU A 35 -8.53 -2.83 -11.58
N ASP A 36 -8.99 -3.31 -12.71
CA ASP A 36 -10.33 -3.88 -12.87
C ASP A 36 -10.52 -5.09 -11.95
N LEU A 37 -9.58 -6.04 -11.97
CA LEU A 37 -9.57 -7.18 -11.08
C LEU A 37 -9.55 -6.77 -9.60
N ALA A 38 -8.72 -5.81 -9.25
CA ALA A 38 -8.63 -5.31 -7.88
C ALA A 38 -9.94 -4.66 -7.41
N ASN A 39 -10.62 -3.94 -8.29
CA ASN A 39 -11.93 -3.32 -7.98
C ASN A 39 -13.03 -4.36 -7.76
N GLU A 40 -12.97 -5.49 -8.45
CA GLU A 40 -13.92 -6.59 -8.28
C GLU A 40 -13.65 -7.44 -7.03
N ILE A 41 -12.37 -7.67 -6.71
CA ILE A 41 -11.96 -8.57 -5.62
C ILE A 41 -11.93 -7.87 -4.26
N PHE A 42 -11.40 -6.63 -4.22
CA PHE A 42 -11.16 -5.92 -2.96
C PHE A 42 -12.23 -4.89 -2.63
N SER A 43 -12.63 -4.88 -1.37
CA SER A 43 -13.44 -3.79 -0.83
C SER A 43 -12.66 -2.46 -0.83
N PRO A 44 -13.34 -1.30 -0.80
CA PRO A 44 -12.69 -0.01 -0.67
C PRO A 44 -11.69 0.07 0.49
N SER A 45 -12.08 -0.43 1.65
CA SER A 45 -11.22 -0.44 2.85
C SER A 45 -9.95 -1.27 2.67
N GLU A 46 -10.07 -2.44 2.03
CA GLU A 46 -8.91 -3.30 1.73
C GLU A 46 -7.95 -2.63 0.75
N LYS A 47 -8.47 -1.97 -0.28
CA LYS A 47 -7.65 -1.20 -1.22
C LYS A 47 -6.85 -0.10 -0.52
N ILE A 48 -7.52 0.67 0.35
CA ILE A 48 -6.85 1.72 1.15
C ILE A 48 -5.77 1.12 2.05
N MET A 49 -6.07 0.03 2.73
CA MET A 49 -5.11 -0.61 3.64
C MET A 49 -3.86 -1.11 2.89
N MET A 50 -4.03 -1.73 1.73
CA MET A 50 -2.90 -2.17 0.90
C MET A 50 -2.07 -0.99 0.40
N ALA A 51 -2.74 0.05 -0.10
CA ALA A 51 -2.07 1.26 -0.56
C ALA A 51 -1.27 1.92 0.57
N LYS A 52 -1.85 2.06 1.76
CA LYS A 52 -1.14 2.59 2.93
C LYS A 52 0.09 1.74 3.31
N ARG A 53 -0.03 0.42 3.33
CA ARG A 53 1.10 -0.48 3.64
C ARG A 53 2.27 -0.30 2.67
N ILE A 54 1.99 -0.28 1.39
CA ILE A 54 3.01 -0.06 0.35
C ILE A 54 3.65 1.32 0.53
N THR A 55 2.85 2.34 0.77
CA THR A 55 3.33 3.72 0.94
C THR A 55 4.21 3.87 2.20
N ILE A 56 3.85 3.24 3.31
CA ILE A 56 4.68 3.22 4.52
C ILE A 56 6.07 2.67 4.20
N ILE A 57 6.14 1.52 3.53
CA ILE A 57 7.41 0.88 3.18
C ILE A 57 8.23 1.78 2.24
N TYR A 58 7.60 2.38 1.24
CA TYR A 58 8.24 3.31 0.32
C TYR A 58 8.85 4.50 1.06
N LEU A 59 8.11 5.14 1.95
CA LEU A 59 8.58 6.30 2.72
C LEU A 59 9.68 5.93 3.72
N LEU A 60 9.60 4.74 4.34
CA LEU A 60 10.67 4.23 5.20
C LEU A 60 11.96 3.99 4.42
N VAL A 61 11.89 3.40 3.22
CA VAL A 61 13.05 3.18 2.35
C VAL A 61 13.64 4.51 1.90
N LYS A 62 12.82 5.52 1.71
CA LYS A 62 13.25 6.89 1.39
C LYS A 62 13.90 7.62 2.57
N GLY A 63 13.82 7.07 3.77
CA GLY A 63 14.41 7.63 4.98
C GLY A 63 13.56 8.66 5.70
N ILE A 64 12.26 8.67 5.44
CA ILE A 64 11.34 9.59 6.12
C ILE A 64 11.09 9.12 7.55
N ASP A 65 11.01 10.07 8.48
CA ASP A 65 10.76 9.79 9.89
C ASP A 65 9.41 9.13 10.14
N GLN A 66 9.38 8.15 11.05
CA GLN A 66 8.18 7.36 11.34
C GLN A 66 7.00 8.20 11.85
N ILE A 67 7.28 9.25 12.61
CA ILE A 67 6.23 10.16 13.14
C ILE A 67 5.59 10.93 11.99
N VAL A 68 6.40 11.41 11.04
CA VAL A 68 5.92 12.10 9.84
C VAL A 68 5.08 11.18 8.97
N ILE A 69 5.52 9.95 8.75
CA ILE A 69 4.77 8.95 8.00
C ILE A 69 3.41 8.67 8.64
N ALA A 70 3.39 8.48 9.95
CA ALA A 70 2.17 8.23 10.71
C ALA A 70 1.17 9.39 10.56
N ASP A 71 1.66 10.63 10.65
CA ASP A 71 0.83 11.81 10.51
C ASP A 71 0.27 11.98 9.10
N VAL A 72 1.11 11.86 8.08
CA VAL A 72 0.72 12.04 6.67
C VAL A 72 -0.28 10.97 6.23
N LEU A 73 -0.06 9.71 6.59
CA LEU A 73 -0.91 8.60 6.17
C LEU A 73 -2.08 8.33 7.12
N LYS A 74 -2.19 9.10 8.21
CA LYS A 74 -3.23 8.91 9.23
C LYS A 74 -3.29 7.46 9.73
N VAL A 75 -2.12 6.98 10.15
CA VAL A 75 -1.94 5.67 10.78
C VAL A 75 -1.25 5.83 12.13
N SER A 76 -1.32 4.80 12.99
CA SER A 76 -0.60 4.83 14.26
C SER A 76 0.91 4.70 14.06
N THR A 77 1.68 5.32 14.95
CA THR A 77 3.15 5.15 14.98
C THR A 77 3.55 3.70 15.21
N ALA A 78 2.76 2.94 15.98
CA ALA A 78 2.97 1.51 16.17
C ALA A 78 2.85 0.72 14.85
N THR A 79 1.92 1.09 13.99
CA THR A 79 1.79 0.50 12.66
C THR A 79 3.03 0.75 11.81
N VAL A 80 3.52 2.00 11.79
CA VAL A 80 4.75 2.36 11.04
C VAL A 80 5.97 1.62 11.61
N ALA A 81 6.11 1.56 12.93
CA ALA A 81 7.20 0.85 13.59
C ALA A 81 7.22 -0.66 13.24
N LYS A 82 6.05 -1.29 13.13
CA LYS A 82 5.93 -2.68 12.69
C LYS A 82 6.52 -2.90 11.30
N PHE A 83 6.23 -2.02 10.35
CA PHE A 83 6.79 -2.10 9.00
C PHE A 83 8.27 -1.74 8.96
N ALA A 84 8.74 -0.84 9.81
CA ALA A 84 10.16 -0.54 9.96
C ALA A 84 10.96 -1.78 10.39
N LEU A 85 10.44 -2.54 11.35
CA LEU A 85 11.05 -3.81 11.78
C LEU A 85 11.10 -4.85 10.65
N LEU A 86 10.04 -4.97 9.87
CA LEU A 86 10.00 -5.89 8.72
C LEU A 86 11.02 -5.54 7.64
N ASN A 87 11.31 -4.25 7.45
CA ASN A 87 12.31 -3.78 6.49
C ASN A 87 13.75 -4.07 6.94
N CYS A 88 13.99 -4.31 8.23
CA CYS A 88 15.31 -4.70 8.73
C CYS A 88 15.64 -6.18 8.46
N GLN A 89 14.68 -6.97 8.01
CA GLN A 89 14.89 -8.36 7.63
C GLN A 89 15.62 -8.45 6.30
N LYS A 90 16.62 -9.34 6.23
CA LYS A 90 17.41 -9.55 5.02
C LYS A 90 16.53 -10.04 3.86
N GLU A 91 16.88 -9.60 2.64
CA GLU A 91 16.29 -10.10 1.37
C GLU A 91 14.79 -9.80 1.16
N ASN A 92 14.35 -8.62 1.50
CA ASN A 92 13.00 -8.19 1.21
C ASN A 92 12.91 -7.65 -0.23
N LYS A 93 12.33 -8.44 -1.14
CA LYS A 93 12.12 -8.08 -2.55
C LYS A 93 11.35 -6.78 -2.74
N LEU A 94 10.40 -6.48 -1.85
CA LEU A 94 9.65 -5.24 -1.91
C LEU A 94 10.54 -4.02 -1.65
N VAL A 95 11.45 -4.11 -0.68
CA VAL A 95 12.42 -3.04 -0.39
C VAL A 95 13.37 -2.84 -1.57
N GLU A 96 13.84 -3.90 -2.20
CA GLU A 96 14.69 -3.81 -3.41
C GLU A 96 13.95 -3.14 -4.56
N LEU A 97 12.69 -3.51 -4.78
CA LEU A 97 11.83 -2.86 -5.78
C LEU A 97 11.66 -1.37 -5.46
N MET A 98 11.37 -1.02 -4.21
CA MET A 98 11.22 0.38 -3.79
C MET A 98 12.51 1.19 -4.01
N LYS A 99 13.67 0.64 -3.67
CA LYS A 99 14.97 1.26 -3.94
C LYS A 99 15.19 1.49 -5.45
N SER A 100 14.82 0.52 -6.27
CA SER A 100 14.90 0.64 -7.73
C SER A 100 13.99 1.73 -8.28
N MET A 101 12.77 1.82 -7.76
CA MET A 101 11.81 2.87 -8.15
C MET A 101 12.30 4.26 -7.76
N ILE A 102 12.85 4.42 -6.57
CA ILE A 102 13.42 5.68 -6.09
C ILE A 102 14.59 6.12 -6.97
N LYS A 103 15.47 5.20 -7.37
CA LYS A 103 16.61 5.49 -8.26
C LYS A 103 16.19 5.94 -9.67
N LYS A 104 15.04 5.47 -10.16
CA LYS A 104 14.55 5.79 -11.52
C LYS A 104 13.83 7.13 -11.63
N GLU A 105 13.88 7.97 -10.63
CA GLU A 105 13.30 9.31 -10.61
C GLU A 105 11.80 9.42 -10.89
N LYS A 106 11.09 8.31 -11.06
CA LYS A 106 9.66 8.31 -11.40
C LYS A 106 8.73 8.79 -10.27
N VAL A 107 9.27 9.02 -9.07
CA VAL A 107 8.48 9.30 -7.87
C VAL A 107 9.12 10.42 -7.01
N LEU A 108 9.93 11.30 -7.62
CA LEU A 108 10.72 12.33 -6.92
C LEU A 108 9.89 13.23 -6.01
N ASN A 109 8.69 13.56 -6.40
CA ASN A 109 7.85 14.52 -5.68
C ASN A 109 6.71 13.88 -4.88
N PHE A 110 6.62 12.54 -4.88
CA PHE A 110 5.50 11.83 -4.24
C PHE A 110 5.33 12.18 -2.77
N PHE A 111 6.43 12.26 -2.01
CA PHE A 111 6.36 12.63 -0.59
C PHE A 111 5.97 14.09 -0.39
N ASP A 112 6.52 14.98 -1.18
CA ASP A 112 6.21 16.41 -1.10
C ASP A 112 4.74 16.65 -1.48
N ASP A 113 4.25 15.95 -2.49
CA ASP A 113 2.85 15.97 -2.90
C ASP A 113 1.93 15.46 -1.77
N LEU A 114 2.29 14.37 -1.11
CA LEU A 114 1.54 13.86 0.05
C LEU A 114 1.56 14.84 1.22
N ARG A 115 2.69 15.46 1.50
CA ARG A 115 2.84 16.43 2.58
C ARG A 115 2.02 17.69 2.34
N ILE A 116 2.08 18.22 1.13
CA ILE A 116 1.27 19.38 0.72
C ILE A 116 -0.21 19.05 0.83
N SER A 117 -0.64 17.87 0.40
CA SER A 117 -2.03 17.43 0.50
C SER A 117 -2.48 17.22 1.93
N GLY A 118 -1.62 16.70 2.79
CA GLY A 118 -1.91 16.55 4.22
C GLY A 118 -2.09 17.88 4.94
N ILE A 119 -1.36 18.92 4.55
CA ILE A 119 -1.53 20.29 5.05
C ILE A 119 -2.83 20.89 4.51
N TYR A 120 -3.16 20.65 3.25
CA TYR A 120 -4.38 21.14 2.62
C TYR A 120 -5.64 20.52 3.23
N ASP A 121 -5.58 19.26 3.65
CA ASP A 121 -6.72 18.54 4.24
C ASP A 121 -7.14 19.11 5.61
N SER A 122 -6.22 19.75 6.32
CA SER A 122 -6.56 20.46 7.56
C SER A 122 -7.33 21.77 7.31
N THR A 123 -7.34 22.29 6.08
CA THR A 123 -7.96 23.58 5.72
C THR A 123 -9.05 23.48 4.65
N GLN A 124 -9.02 22.49 3.79
CA GLN A 124 -10.04 22.26 2.74
C GLN A 124 -10.16 20.75 2.45
N ARG A 125 -11.40 20.27 2.36
CA ARG A 125 -11.66 18.88 1.94
C ARG A 125 -11.00 18.60 0.60
N LEU A 126 -10.09 17.64 0.58
CA LEU A 126 -9.37 17.19 -0.61
C LEU A 126 -10.32 16.96 -1.77
N THR A 127 -10.02 17.58 -2.89
CA THR A 127 -10.67 17.23 -4.15
C THR A 127 -10.17 15.85 -4.61
N PRO A 128 -11.05 15.00 -5.14
CA PRO A 128 -10.71 13.63 -5.55
C PRO A 128 -9.60 13.52 -6.58
N SER A 129 -9.23 14.61 -7.24
CA SER A 129 -8.22 14.66 -8.31
C SER A 129 -6.80 14.31 -7.87
N PHE A 130 -6.52 14.32 -6.56
CA PHE A 130 -5.20 14.03 -6.02
C PHE A 130 -4.92 12.54 -5.87
N PHE A 131 -5.95 11.72 -5.69
CA PHE A 131 -5.77 10.28 -5.57
C PHE A 131 -5.58 9.64 -6.95
N PRO A 132 -4.68 8.64 -7.06
CA PRO A 132 -4.62 7.80 -8.25
C PRO A 132 -6.03 7.31 -8.61
N HIS A 133 -6.31 7.17 -9.89
CA HIS A 133 -7.61 6.71 -10.40
C HIS A 133 -8.15 5.47 -9.66
N PHE A 134 -7.25 4.65 -9.13
CA PHE A 134 -7.51 3.51 -8.29
C PHE A 134 -8.33 3.84 -7.02
N LEU A 135 -8.12 5.00 -6.42
CA LEU A 135 -8.84 5.44 -5.22
C LEU A 135 -10.09 6.27 -5.56
N GLN A 136 -10.19 6.80 -6.78
CA GLN A 136 -11.34 7.59 -7.22
C GLN A 136 -12.59 6.74 -7.50
N THR A 137 -12.42 5.44 -7.72
CA THR A 137 -13.52 4.48 -7.93
C THR A 137 -14.13 3.96 -6.62
N MET A 138 -13.72 4.52 -5.52
CA MET A 138 -14.29 4.28 -4.21
C MET A 138 -15.34 5.32 -3.90
#